data_767d759f81180174d9578dc48516cff0
#
_entry.id   767d759f81180174d9578dc48516cff0
#
_cell.length_a   1.000
_cell.length_b   1.000
_cell.length_c   1.000
_cell.angle_alpha   90.00
_cell.angle_beta   90.00
_cell.angle_gamma   90.00
#
_symmetry.space_group_name_H-M   'P 1'
#
loop_
_entity.id
_entity.type
_entity.pdbx_description
1 polymer ?
#
loop_
_entity_poly.entity_id
_entity_poly.type
_entity_poly.pdbx_seq_one_letter_code
_entity_poly.pdbx_strand_id
1 'polypeptide(L)'
;SKVERWYQFYIYLPKDYNSVAPSNMSLIQWKRLKPSKVLVMFKHTHAGLTFNRNGDTFKDSQIVLKQNDEFIGNWTQIIFNTNWHPDPKKGFMKVWIDGDLKVDFKGISNHPTKGLEQNLRYGLYNSFISRYKNTFGKSKMPQRIAFFDGVRSEKKCEKLFNKSECQKLESQEIEKYEIYSYRKNDKKFNPNHILEVPKSFLK
;
A
#
# COMPACT_ATOMS: atom_id res chain seq x y z
N SER A 1 -0.01 25.18 -3.48
CA SER A 1 -0.94 24.75 -2.42
C SER A 1 -0.42 23.48 -1.80
N LYS A 2 -0.33 23.43 -0.48
CA LYS A 2 -0.03 22.20 0.25
C LYS A 2 -1.20 21.24 0.03
N VAL A 3 -0.94 20.12 -0.61
CA VAL A 3 -1.93 19.05 -0.78
C VAL A 3 -1.57 17.89 0.15
N GLU A 4 -1.11 18.25 1.35
CA GLU A 4 -0.86 17.28 2.40
C GLU A 4 -2.17 16.71 2.91
N ARG A 5 -2.19 15.39 3.10
CA ARG A 5 -3.33 14.64 3.59
C ARG A 5 -2.87 13.52 4.50
N TRP A 6 -3.65 13.33 5.54
CA TRP A 6 -3.59 12.22 6.45
C TRP A 6 -4.80 11.33 6.21
N TYR A 7 -4.59 10.04 6.13
CA TYR A 7 -5.63 9.03 5.95
C TYR A 7 -5.49 7.98 7.03
N GLN A 8 -6.62 7.43 7.46
CA GLN A 8 -6.71 6.32 8.39
C GLN A 8 -7.66 5.28 7.82
N PHE A 9 -7.31 4.01 7.99
CA PHE A 9 -8.12 2.85 7.63
C PHE A 9 -7.89 1.76 8.65
N TYR A 10 -8.92 0.97 8.92
CA TYR A 10 -8.80 -0.34 9.52
C TYR A 10 -9.25 -1.36 8.49
N ILE A 11 -8.49 -2.44 8.35
CA ILE A 11 -8.79 -3.55 7.43
C ILE A 11 -8.71 -4.86 8.20
N TYR A 12 -9.68 -5.73 7.95
CA TYR A 12 -9.69 -7.10 8.45
C TYR A 12 -9.95 -8.06 7.31
N LEU A 13 -9.07 -9.02 7.13
CA LEU A 13 -9.27 -10.20 6.28
C LEU A 13 -9.59 -11.40 7.17
N PRO A 14 -10.73 -12.10 7.00
CA PRO A 14 -11.07 -13.27 7.80
C PRO A 14 -10.01 -14.36 7.75
N LYS A 15 -9.95 -15.22 8.77
CA LYS A 15 -8.99 -16.34 8.86
C LYS A 15 -9.07 -17.30 7.67
N ASP A 16 -10.24 -17.45 7.08
CA ASP A 16 -10.51 -18.25 5.88
C ASP A 16 -10.34 -17.49 4.56
N TYR A 17 -9.71 -16.30 4.62
CA TYR A 17 -9.48 -15.49 3.44
C TYR A 17 -8.61 -16.22 2.41
N ASN A 18 -9.17 -16.40 1.21
CA ASN A 18 -8.50 -17.08 0.12
C ASN A 18 -7.69 -16.10 -0.73
N SER A 19 -6.38 -16.22 -0.72
CA SER A 19 -5.51 -15.44 -1.58
C SER A 19 -5.78 -15.72 -3.06
N VAL A 20 -5.69 -14.66 -3.87
CA VAL A 20 -5.79 -14.76 -5.34
C VAL A 20 -4.47 -14.46 -6.03
N ALA A 21 -3.40 -14.38 -5.27
CA ALA A 21 -2.08 -14.29 -5.87
C ALA A 21 -1.84 -15.50 -6.82
N PRO A 22 -1.23 -15.30 -7.98
CA PRO A 22 -0.47 -14.14 -8.43
C PRO A 22 -1.28 -13.03 -9.11
N SER A 23 -2.63 -13.09 -9.10
CA SER A 23 -3.43 -11.92 -9.50
C SER A 23 -3.27 -10.78 -8.51
N ASN A 24 -3.40 -9.55 -8.98
CA ASN A 24 -3.36 -8.40 -8.08
C ASN A 24 -4.69 -8.27 -7.33
N MET A 25 -4.60 -8.13 -6.00
CA MET A 25 -5.70 -7.74 -5.14
C MET A 25 -5.37 -6.39 -4.51
N SER A 26 -5.94 -5.31 -5.05
CA SER A 26 -5.86 -4.00 -4.42
C SER A 26 -6.93 -3.87 -3.35
N LEU A 27 -6.53 -3.43 -2.16
CA LEU A 27 -7.40 -3.15 -1.01
C LEU A 27 -7.69 -1.64 -0.92
N ILE A 28 -6.67 -0.82 -1.13
CA ILE A 28 -6.76 0.64 -1.16
C ILE A 28 -5.90 1.14 -2.31
N GLN A 29 -6.39 2.14 -3.04
CA GLN A 29 -5.61 2.80 -4.09
C GLN A 29 -5.96 4.28 -4.22
N TRP A 30 -4.97 5.07 -4.59
CA TRP A 30 -5.19 6.42 -5.08
C TRP A 30 -4.98 6.44 -6.59
N LYS A 31 -6.01 6.87 -7.28
CA LYS A 31 -6.00 6.92 -8.75
C LYS A 31 -6.27 8.35 -9.21
N ARG A 32 -5.43 8.80 -10.13
CA ARG A 32 -5.65 10.02 -10.89
C ARG A 32 -6.61 9.73 -12.05
N LEU A 33 -7.48 10.70 -12.37
CA LEU A 33 -8.48 10.51 -13.44
C LEU A 33 -7.95 10.89 -14.82
N LYS A 34 -7.20 11.99 -14.93
CA LYS A 34 -6.73 12.51 -16.23
C LYS A 34 -5.24 12.86 -16.19
N PRO A 35 -4.37 12.21 -16.98
CA PRO A 35 -4.59 10.88 -17.56
C PRO A 35 -4.78 9.83 -16.45
N SER A 36 -5.56 8.81 -16.77
CA SER A 36 -5.88 7.76 -15.78
C SER A 36 -4.62 6.99 -15.36
N LYS A 37 -4.21 7.14 -14.11
CA LYS A 37 -3.03 6.46 -13.55
C LYS A 37 -3.23 6.16 -12.07
N VAL A 38 -2.91 4.96 -11.65
CA VAL A 38 -2.81 4.63 -10.23
C VAL A 38 -1.49 5.20 -9.70
N LEU A 39 -1.54 5.90 -8.59
CA LEU A 39 -0.37 6.51 -7.95
C LEU A 39 0.19 5.60 -6.87
N VAL A 40 -0.69 5.08 -6.02
CA VAL A 40 -0.34 4.24 -4.87
C VAL A 40 -1.36 3.14 -4.72
N MET A 41 -0.91 1.96 -4.32
CA MET A 41 -1.75 0.83 -3.95
C MET A 41 -1.26 0.16 -2.67
N PHE A 42 -2.21 -0.21 -1.82
CA PHE A 42 -2.06 -1.21 -0.78
C PHE A 42 -2.71 -2.48 -1.29
N LYS A 43 -1.95 -3.56 -1.32
CA LYS A 43 -2.37 -4.83 -1.94
C LYS A 43 -2.25 -5.97 -0.96
N HIS A 44 -3.10 -6.97 -1.14
CA HIS A 44 -2.82 -8.31 -0.63
C HIS A 44 -2.06 -9.10 -1.71
N THR A 45 -0.94 -9.67 -1.33
CA THR A 45 -0.05 -10.48 -2.19
C THR A 45 0.32 -11.79 -1.51
N HIS A 46 1.21 -12.57 -2.09
CA HIS A 46 1.80 -13.74 -1.42
C HIS A 46 2.49 -13.39 -0.10
N ALA A 47 3.14 -12.22 -0.04
CA ALA A 47 3.87 -11.76 1.14
C ALA A 47 2.99 -11.14 2.24
N GLY A 48 1.69 -10.94 1.98
CA GLY A 48 0.78 -10.27 2.90
C GLY A 48 0.32 -8.91 2.41
N LEU A 49 0.19 -7.95 3.32
CA LEU A 49 -0.11 -6.56 3.00
C LEU A 49 1.13 -5.88 2.46
N THR A 50 1.05 -5.35 1.25
CA THR A 50 2.17 -4.67 0.60
C THR A 50 1.81 -3.29 0.10
N PHE A 51 2.81 -2.42 0.03
CA PHE A 51 2.71 -1.08 -0.53
C PHE A 51 3.43 -1.01 -1.88
N ASN A 52 2.77 -0.43 -2.86
CA ASN A 52 3.32 -0.21 -4.18
C ASN A 52 3.06 1.22 -4.64
N ARG A 53 4.13 1.93 -5.01
CA ARG A 53 4.08 3.21 -5.70
C ARG A 53 4.19 2.97 -7.20
N ASN A 54 3.23 3.43 -7.99
CA ASN A 54 3.22 3.20 -9.42
C ASN A 54 4.04 4.28 -10.15
N GLY A 55 5.03 3.87 -10.89
CA GLY A 55 5.81 4.76 -11.75
C GLY A 55 7.32 4.68 -11.60
N ASP A 56 7.82 3.79 -10.75
CA ASP A 56 9.24 3.70 -10.44
C ASP A 56 9.88 2.38 -10.78
N THR A 57 11.20 2.37 -10.52
CA THR A 57 12.17 1.29 -10.58
C THR A 57 11.72 -0.04 -9.94
N PHE A 58 10.60 -0.03 -9.19
CA PHE A 58 10.02 -1.19 -8.53
C PHE A 58 8.87 -1.84 -9.29
N LYS A 59 8.93 -1.95 -10.61
CA LYS A 59 7.84 -2.58 -11.39
C LYS A 59 7.42 -3.95 -10.86
N ASP A 60 8.35 -4.69 -10.28
CA ASP A 60 8.15 -6.06 -9.82
C ASP A 60 8.40 -6.24 -8.30
N SER A 61 8.71 -5.16 -7.55
CA SER A 61 8.96 -5.22 -6.12
C SER A 61 7.90 -4.45 -5.34
N GLN A 62 7.62 -4.90 -4.13
CA GLN A 62 6.60 -4.32 -3.26
C GLN A 62 7.15 -4.27 -1.84
N ILE A 63 6.97 -3.14 -1.16
CA ILE A 63 7.33 -3.04 0.24
C ILE A 63 6.36 -3.89 1.04
N VAL A 64 6.87 -4.82 1.83
CA VAL A 64 6.08 -5.63 2.76
C VAL A 64 5.77 -4.76 3.98
N LEU A 65 4.50 -4.57 4.25
CA LEU A 65 4.02 -3.80 5.38
C LEU A 65 3.70 -4.69 6.58
N LYS A 66 3.09 -5.87 6.31
CA LYS A 66 2.69 -6.84 7.30
C LYS A 66 2.55 -8.21 6.64
N GLN A 67 3.16 -9.25 7.21
CA GLN A 67 3.13 -10.60 6.65
C GLN A 67 1.76 -11.26 6.83
N ASN A 68 1.49 -12.34 6.08
CA ASN A 68 0.15 -12.96 6.05
C ASN A 68 -0.30 -13.54 7.40
N ASP A 69 0.58 -14.12 8.15
CA ASP A 69 0.32 -14.69 9.48
C ASP A 69 -0.09 -13.63 10.51
N GLU A 70 0.41 -12.41 10.34
CA GLU A 70 0.02 -11.26 11.17
C GLU A 70 -1.19 -10.50 10.61
N PHE A 71 -1.40 -10.51 9.28
CA PHE A 71 -2.41 -9.71 8.61
C PHE A 71 -3.77 -10.42 8.52
N ILE A 72 -3.78 -11.71 8.14
CA ILE A 72 -5.03 -12.48 8.01
C ILE A 72 -5.54 -12.86 9.40
N GLY A 73 -6.81 -12.58 9.67
CA GLY A 73 -7.46 -12.86 10.95
C GLY A 73 -7.26 -11.79 12.03
N ASN A 74 -6.58 -10.68 11.70
CA ASN A 74 -6.36 -9.57 12.61
C ASN A 74 -6.78 -8.23 11.98
N TRP A 75 -7.37 -7.34 12.78
CA TRP A 75 -7.55 -5.96 12.37
C TRP A 75 -6.17 -5.29 12.22
N THR A 76 -6.01 -4.56 11.15
CA THR A 76 -4.78 -3.82 10.86
C THR A 76 -5.10 -2.36 10.63
N GLN A 77 -4.52 -1.49 11.44
CA GLN A 77 -4.57 -0.05 11.23
C GLN A 77 -3.55 0.35 10.17
N ILE A 78 -3.98 1.12 9.19
CA ILE A 78 -3.14 1.77 8.21
C ILE A 78 -3.27 3.28 8.39
N ILE A 79 -2.18 3.96 8.67
CA ILE A 79 -2.09 5.41 8.63
C ILE A 79 -1.22 5.76 7.43
N PHE A 80 -1.70 6.66 6.58
CA PHE A 80 -0.98 7.12 5.41
C PHE A 80 -0.95 8.65 5.38
N ASN A 81 0.25 9.23 5.46
CA ASN A 81 0.46 10.66 5.29
C ASN A 81 1.21 10.91 3.99
N THR A 82 0.75 11.86 3.22
CA THR A 82 1.38 12.23 1.95
C THR A 82 1.19 13.69 1.61
N ASN A 83 2.20 14.31 1.02
CA ASN A 83 2.04 15.54 0.27
C ASN A 83 2.04 15.20 -1.22
N TRP A 84 0.88 15.25 -1.86
CA TRP A 84 0.72 14.99 -3.28
C TRP A 84 1.36 16.09 -4.11
N HIS A 85 2.62 15.89 -4.52
CA HIS A 85 3.38 16.92 -5.23
C HIS A 85 4.22 16.35 -6.38
N PRO A 86 4.29 17.03 -7.56
CA PRO A 86 5.14 16.60 -8.67
C PRO A 86 6.63 16.95 -8.47
N ASP A 87 6.94 17.90 -7.59
CA ASP A 87 8.31 18.28 -7.27
C ASP A 87 8.87 17.29 -6.23
N PRO A 88 9.99 16.62 -6.53
CA PRO A 88 10.59 15.63 -5.63
C PRO A 88 11.08 16.22 -4.29
N LYS A 89 11.33 17.53 -4.23
CA LYS A 89 11.72 18.22 -3.00
C LYS A 89 10.54 18.46 -2.05
N LYS A 90 9.31 18.37 -2.55
CA LYS A 90 8.08 18.66 -1.81
C LYS A 90 7.20 17.43 -1.60
N GLY A 91 7.26 16.46 -2.51
CA GLY A 91 6.48 15.23 -2.40
C GLY A 91 7.04 14.29 -1.36
N PHE A 92 6.15 13.63 -0.62
CA PHE A 92 6.52 12.56 0.30
C PHE A 92 5.35 11.59 0.52
N MET A 93 5.67 10.43 1.06
CA MET A 93 4.72 9.40 1.50
C MET A 93 5.26 8.71 2.75
N LYS A 94 4.46 8.68 3.80
CA LYS A 94 4.75 7.93 5.03
C LYS A 94 3.61 6.96 5.30
N VAL A 95 3.92 5.73 5.69
CA VAL A 95 2.95 4.69 6.04
C VAL A 95 3.30 4.11 7.39
N TRP A 96 2.33 4.06 8.29
CA TRP A 96 2.41 3.32 9.56
C TRP A 96 1.41 2.18 9.54
N ILE A 97 1.82 1.05 10.09
CA ILE A 97 0.98 -0.12 10.31
C ILE A 97 0.95 -0.39 11.81
N ASP A 98 -0.23 -0.39 12.38
CA ASP A 98 -0.45 -0.60 13.82
C ASP A 98 0.42 0.32 14.72
N GLY A 99 0.69 1.53 14.22
CA GLY A 99 1.49 2.55 14.89
C GLY A 99 2.98 2.53 14.54
N ASP A 100 3.50 1.55 13.80
CA ASP A 100 4.91 1.43 13.40
C ASP A 100 5.15 1.96 12.00
N LEU A 101 6.16 2.82 11.83
CA LEU A 101 6.54 3.37 10.53
C LEU A 101 7.13 2.28 9.63
N LYS A 102 6.50 2.05 8.49
CA LYS A 102 6.91 1.05 7.47
C LYS A 102 7.39 1.67 6.17
N VAL A 103 6.99 2.91 5.86
CA VAL A 103 7.44 3.64 4.68
C VAL A 103 7.71 5.10 5.03
N ASP A 104 8.86 5.60 4.63
CA ASP A 104 9.22 7.02 4.68
C ASP A 104 9.92 7.40 3.36
N PHE A 105 9.11 7.72 2.37
CA PHE A 105 9.56 8.08 1.04
C PHE A 105 9.53 9.60 0.86
N LYS A 106 10.60 10.16 0.29
CA LYS A 106 10.67 11.55 -0.21
C LYS A 106 10.91 11.54 -1.71
N GLY A 107 10.11 12.25 -2.47
CA GLY A 107 10.21 12.29 -3.92
C GLY A 107 8.89 12.63 -4.58
N ILE A 108 8.81 12.42 -5.89
CA ILE A 108 7.59 12.67 -6.66
C ILE A 108 6.45 11.78 -6.14
N SER A 109 5.43 12.38 -5.56
CA SER A 109 4.25 11.69 -5.03
C SER A 109 3.02 11.84 -5.93
N ASN A 110 3.07 12.75 -6.91
CA ASN A 110 2.03 12.96 -7.91
C ASN A 110 2.65 13.28 -9.27
N HIS A 111 1.86 13.18 -10.32
CA HIS A 111 2.31 13.52 -11.67
C HIS A 111 2.36 15.04 -11.88
N PRO A 112 3.26 15.58 -12.75
CA PRO A 112 3.49 17.01 -12.94
C PRO A 112 2.32 17.81 -13.56
N THR A 113 1.28 17.17 -14.05
CA THR A 113 0.14 17.86 -14.65
C THR A 113 -0.69 18.59 -13.60
N LYS A 114 -0.94 19.87 -13.78
CA LYS A 114 -1.74 20.71 -12.86
C LYS A 114 -3.19 20.22 -12.73
N GLY A 115 -3.80 20.46 -11.56
CA GLY A 115 -5.25 20.37 -11.34
C GLY A 115 -5.82 18.98 -11.24
N LEU A 116 -5.00 17.98 -10.89
CA LEU A 116 -5.44 16.60 -10.88
C LEU A 116 -5.85 16.12 -9.49
N GLU A 117 -7.11 15.80 -9.38
CA GLU A 117 -7.67 15.17 -8.19
C GLU A 117 -7.19 13.71 -8.08
N GLN A 118 -6.77 13.37 -6.86
CA GLN A 118 -6.49 11.99 -6.49
C GLN A 118 -7.76 11.41 -5.88
N ASN A 119 -8.31 10.38 -6.52
CA ASN A 119 -9.46 9.66 -6.00
C ASN A 119 -8.99 8.49 -5.16
N LEU A 120 -9.37 8.52 -3.89
CA LEU A 120 -9.29 7.37 -3.01
C LEU A 120 -10.33 6.33 -3.42
N ARG A 121 -9.89 5.09 -3.51
CA ARG A 121 -10.74 3.91 -3.70
C ARG A 121 -10.31 2.84 -2.72
N TYR A 122 -11.26 2.20 -2.08
CA TYR A 122 -11.02 1.06 -1.20
C TYR A 122 -12.07 -0.02 -1.42
N GLY A 123 -11.74 -1.24 -1.06
CA GLY A 123 -12.52 -2.44 -1.35
C GLY A 123 -11.68 -3.50 -2.04
N LEU A 124 -12.30 -4.57 -2.47
CA LEU A 124 -11.64 -5.66 -3.18
C LEU A 124 -11.65 -5.40 -4.69
N TYR A 125 -10.50 -5.01 -5.23
CA TYR A 125 -10.33 -4.80 -6.66
C TYR A 125 -9.29 -5.74 -7.26
N ASN A 126 -9.75 -6.65 -8.12
CA ASN A 126 -8.90 -7.60 -8.83
C ASN A 126 -8.44 -7.04 -10.19
N SER A 127 -7.16 -7.23 -10.49
CA SER A 127 -6.63 -7.05 -11.83
C SER A 127 -5.69 -8.22 -12.21
N PHE A 128 -5.44 -8.39 -13.51
CA PHE A 128 -4.66 -9.51 -14.04
C PHE A 128 -5.21 -10.89 -13.67
N ILE A 129 -6.52 -11.06 -13.75
CA ILE A 129 -7.27 -12.29 -13.40
C ILE A 129 -6.73 -13.52 -14.16
N SER A 130 -6.28 -13.33 -15.40
CA SER A 130 -5.65 -14.37 -16.20
C SER A 130 -4.46 -15.05 -15.53
N ARG A 131 -3.70 -14.33 -14.67
CA ARG A 131 -2.58 -14.92 -13.94
C ARG A 131 -3.04 -16.04 -13.01
N TYR A 132 -4.13 -15.85 -12.27
CA TYR A 132 -4.70 -16.88 -11.38
C TYR A 132 -5.15 -18.10 -12.20
N LYS A 133 -5.91 -17.86 -13.27
CA LYS A 133 -6.37 -18.91 -14.18
C LYS A 133 -5.20 -19.73 -14.74
N ASN A 134 -4.17 -19.07 -15.24
CA ASN A 134 -3.01 -19.74 -15.82
C ASN A 134 -2.19 -20.52 -14.80
N THR A 135 -2.12 -20.01 -13.55
CA THR A 135 -1.35 -20.66 -12.48
C THR A 135 -2.05 -21.90 -11.91
N PHE A 136 -3.36 -21.83 -11.73
CA PHE A 136 -4.13 -22.88 -11.03
C PHE A 136 -5.05 -23.69 -11.92
N GLY A 137 -5.15 -23.37 -13.22
CA GLY A 137 -6.06 -24.05 -14.15
C GLY A 137 -7.56 -23.84 -13.84
N LYS A 138 -7.90 -22.92 -12.95
CA LYS A 138 -9.26 -22.69 -12.45
C LYS A 138 -9.92 -21.53 -13.18
N SER A 139 -11.15 -21.73 -13.69
CA SER A 139 -11.92 -20.71 -14.36
C SER A 139 -12.52 -19.66 -13.40
N LYS A 140 -12.74 -20.04 -12.14
CA LYS A 140 -13.33 -19.17 -11.10
C LYS A 140 -12.31 -18.92 -9.98
N MET A 141 -12.28 -17.67 -9.52
CA MET A 141 -11.56 -17.30 -8.30
C MET A 141 -12.39 -17.66 -7.06
N PRO A 142 -11.75 -17.94 -5.91
CA PRO A 142 -12.48 -18.15 -4.66
C PRO A 142 -13.23 -16.88 -4.25
N GLN A 143 -14.33 -17.06 -3.52
CA GLN A 143 -15.02 -15.96 -2.85
C GLN A 143 -14.11 -15.37 -1.77
N ARG A 144 -14.19 -14.07 -1.58
CA ARG A 144 -13.39 -13.34 -0.60
C ARG A 144 -14.22 -12.26 0.04
N ILE A 145 -13.94 -12.05 1.32
CA ILE A 145 -14.55 -11.00 2.12
C ILE A 145 -13.42 -10.17 2.74
N ALA A 146 -13.59 -8.88 2.80
CA ALA A 146 -12.75 -7.97 3.56
C ALA A 146 -13.64 -6.96 4.26
N PHE A 147 -13.29 -6.59 5.47
CA PHE A 147 -13.97 -5.57 6.24
C PHE A 147 -13.10 -4.32 6.30
N PHE A 148 -13.74 -3.17 6.19
CA PHE A 148 -13.11 -1.86 6.28
C PHE A 148 -13.85 -1.05 7.33
N ASP A 149 -13.10 -0.37 8.19
CA ASP A 149 -13.64 0.52 9.21
C ASP A 149 -12.76 1.77 9.35
N GLY A 150 -13.29 2.79 10.04
CA GLY A 150 -12.57 3.99 10.40
C GLY A 150 -11.94 4.74 9.23
N VAL A 151 -12.53 4.68 8.03
CA VAL A 151 -12.02 5.37 6.84
C VAL A 151 -12.18 6.87 7.00
N ARG A 152 -11.08 7.56 7.25
CA ARG A 152 -11.03 8.99 7.52
C ARG A 152 -9.94 9.67 6.72
N SER A 153 -10.14 10.95 6.40
CA SER A 153 -9.15 11.77 5.69
C SER A 153 -9.16 13.20 6.19
N GLU A 154 -8.00 13.70 6.59
CA GLU A 154 -7.84 15.04 7.16
C GLU A 154 -6.60 15.77 6.60
N LYS A 155 -6.55 17.09 6.76
CA LYS A 155 -5.40 17.90 6.36
C LYS A 155 -4.27 17.94 7.39
N LYS A 156 -4.57 17.56 8.63
CA LYS A 156 -3.63 17.60 9.76
C LYS A 156 -3.79 16.35 10.60
N CYS A 157 -2.69 15.88 11.15
CA CYS A 157 -2.65 14.72 12.05
C CYS A 157 -3.61 14.87 13.24
N GLU A 158 -3.62 16.06 13.87
CA GLU A 158 -4.38 16.33 15.10
C GLU A 158 -5.91 16.34 14.90
N LYS A 159 -6.36 16.21 13.65
CA LYS A 159 -7.78 15.99 13.32
C LYS A 159 -8.18 14.51 13.31
N LEU A 160 -7.20 13.61 13.22
CA LEU A 160 -7.39 12.16 13.30
C LEU A 160 -7.03 11.61 14.68
N PHE A 161 -5.97 12.13 15.29
CA PHE A 161 -5.32 11.65 16.51
C PHE A 161 -5.10 12.79 17.48
N ASN A 162 -4.82 12.48 18.75
CA ASN A 162 -4.40 13.50 19.70
C ASN A 162 -2.94 13.97 19.42
N LYS A 163 -2.53 15.06 20.08
CA LYS A 163 -1.22 15.66 19.87
C LYS A 163 -0.05 14.71 20.21
N SER A 164 -0.18 13.93 21.28
CA SER A 164 0.86 12.97 21.69
C SER A 164 1.02 11.84 20.68
N GLU A 165 -0.09 11.30 20.15
CA GLU A 165 -0.06 10.29 19.09
C GLU A 165 0.59 10.83 17.82
N CYS A 166 0.25 12.05 17.40
CA CYS A 166 0.88 12.69 16.25
C CYS A 166 2.39 12.87 16.45
N GLN A 167 2.84 13.33 17.60
CA GLN A 167 4.27 13.45 17.92
C GLN A 167 4.97 12.09 17.86
N LYS A 168 4.36 11.04 18.42
CA LYS A 168 4.90 9.67 18.36
C LYS A 168 5.03 9.17 16.91
N LEU A 169 4.02 9.39 16.06
CA LEU A 169 4.07 8.99 14.65
C LEU A 169 5.15 9.75 13.89
N GLU A 170 5.23 11.07 14.07
CA GLU A 170 6.14 11.93 13.31
C GLU A 170 7.61 11.79 13.72
N SER A 171 7.90 11.37 14.97
CA SER A 171 9.27 11.17 15.47
C SER A 171 9.93 9.89 15.02
N GLN A 172 9.17 8.96 14.44
CA GLN A 172 9.73 7.67 13.99
C GLN A 172 10.60 7.82 12.74
N GLU A 173 11.65 7.02 12.69
CA GLU A 173 12.55 6.90 11.55
C GLU A 173 12.64 5.45 11.11
N ILE A 174 13.01 5.24 9.87
CA ILE A 174 13.23 3.93 9.27
C ILE A 174 14.55 3.93 8.51
N GLU A 175 15.34 2.89 8.65
CA GLU A 175 16.65 2.74 7.97
C GLU A 175 16.57 1.83 6.75
N LYS A 176 15.69 0.84 6.79
CA LYS A 176 15.56 -0.19 5.76
C LYS A 176 14.10 -0.56 5.49
N TYR A 177 13.88 -1.14 4.31
CA TYR A 177 12.60 -1.68 3.87
C TYR A 177 12.72 -3.17 3.64
N GLU A 178 11.65 -3.90 3.90
CA GLU A 178 11.45 -5.26 3.41
C GLU A 178 10.76 -5.20 2.04
N ILE A 179 11.42 -5.71 1.00
CA ILE A 179 10.90 -5.73 -0.35
C ILE A 179 10.66 -7.17 -0.78
N TYR A 180 9.44 -7.47 -1.21
CA TYR A 180 9.11 -8.72 -1.85
C TYR A 180 9.29 -8.61 -3.35
N SER A 181 10.29 -9.31 -3.89
CA SER A 181 10.53 -9.40 -5.33
C SER A 181 9.70 -10.53 -5.92
N TYR A 182 8.56 -10.18 -6.48
CA TYR A 182 7.66 -11.12 -7.12
C TYR A 182 8.16 -11.55 -8.49
N ARG A 183 8.30 -12.85 -8.71
CA ARG A 183 8.56 -13.41 -10.04
C ARG A 183 7.24 -13.90 -10.65
N LYS A 184 7.02 -13.62 -11.95
CA LYS A 184 5.76 -13.93 -12.68
C LYS A 184 5.28 -15.38 -12.53
N ASN A 185 6.17 -16.32 -12.25
CA ASN A 185 5.91 -17.75 -12.18
C ASN A 185 5.82 -18.27 -10.74
N ASP A 186 5.91 -17.42 -9.73
CA ASP A 186 5.79 -17.87 -8.34
C ASP A 186 4.37 -18.35 -8.07
N LYS A 187 4.22 -19.66 -7.85
CA LYS A 187 2.94 -20.30 -7.48
C LYS A 187 2.66 -20.19 -5.98
N LYS A 188 3.71 -20.03 -5.18
CA LYS A 188 3.66 -19.95 -3.72
C LYS A 188 4.55 -18.82 -3.22
N PHE A 189 4.27 -18.37 -2.00
CA PHE A 189 5.15 -17.46 -1.28
C PHE A 189 6.51 -18.14 -1.05
N ASN A 190 7.57 -17.38 -1.35
CA ASN A 190 8.93 -17.80 -1.05
C ASN A 190 9.58 -16.72 -0.16
N PRO A 191 9.83 -16.99 1.12
CA PRO A 191 10.41 -16.00 2.03
C PRO A 191 11.81 -15.55 1.59
N ASN A 192 12.55 -16.36 0.84
CA ASN A 192 13.86 -15.97 0.29
C ASN A 192 13.77 -14.85 -0.77
N HIS A 193 12.56 -14.50 -1.22
CA HIS A 193 12.32 -13.36 -2.10
C HIS A 193 12.03 -12.06 -1.33
N ILE A 194 12.04 -12.07 0.00
CA ILE A 194 12.04 -10.87 0.82
C ILE A 194 13.50 -10.43 1.00
N LEU A 195 13.78 -9.21 0.59
CA LEU A 195 15.09 -8.60 0.70
C LEU A 195 15.01 -7.37 1.57
N GLU A 196 15.91 -7.23 2.52
CA GLU A 196 16.13 -5.97 3.20
C GLU A 196 16.93 -5.02 2.31
N VAL A 197 16.44 -3.82 2.12
CA VAL A 197 17.11 -2.79 1.34
C VAL A 197 17.19 -1.49 2.14
N PRO A 198 18.28 -0.71 2.01
CA PRO A 198 18.42 0.55 2.73
C PRO A 198 17.35 1.57 2.28
N LYS A 199 17.02 2.52 3.16
CA LYS A 199 16.07 3.61 2.86
C LYS A 199 16.41 4.35 1.57
N SER A 200 17.69 4.50 1.27
CA SER A 200 18.18 5.16 0.05
C SER A 200 17.78 4.46 -1.26
N PHE A 201 17.34 3.21 -1.19
CA PHE A 201 16.88 2.45 -2.35
C PHE A 201 15.58 3.01 -2.96
N LEU A 202 14.75 3.71 -2.19
CA LEU A 202 13.51 4.35 -2.64
C LEU A 202 13.70 5.78 -3.17
N LYS A 203 14.83 6.11 -3.73
CA LYS A 203 15.07 7.45 -4.31
C LYS A 203 14.37 7.67 -5.64
#